data_42a82c421d43d90a62009c5a9ec1dea9
#
_entry.id   42a82c421d43d90a62009c5a9ec1dea9
#
_cell.length_a   1.000
_cell.length_b   1.000
_cell.length_c   1.000
_cell.angle_alpha   90.00
_cell.angle_beta   90.00
_cell.angle_gamma   90.00
#
_symmetry.space_group_name_H-M   'P 1'
#
loop_
_entity.id
_entity.type
_entity.pdbx_description
1 polymer ?
#
loop_
_entity_poly.entity_id
_entity_poly.type
_entity_poly.pdbx_seq_one_letter_code
_entity_poly.pdbx_strand_id
1 'polypeptide(L)'
;MGKAIVMKITRKGTKEILLERDFTNKDGSLLPSLYFPMLERDGIAMNLISTRLGGVSEGQFRSLNLTTGRGDSKENVLENFSRIAAAFGTDPAHCICSHQVHETKVRRVGREDAGMGLLRPMVWESADGVVTNEPGLVLSTFYADCVPPVSYTHLRAHETRH
;
A
#
# COMPACT_ATOMS: atom_id res chain seq x y z
N MET A 1 -30.28 5.63 -4.10
CA MET A 1 -29.48 5.13 -2.98
C MET A 1 -28.77 3.86 -3.45
N GLY A 2 -27.48 3.95 -3.79
CA GLY A 2 -26.67 2.79 -4.14
C GLY A 2 -26.47 1.91 -2.91
N LYS A 3 -26.69 0.60 -3.02
CA LYS A 3 -26.35 -0.34 -1.96
C LYS A 3 -24.86 -0.22 -1.66
N ALA A 4 -24.51 0.05 -0.40
CA ALA A 4 -23.13 -0.05 0.07
C ALA A 4 -22.62 -1.46 -0.28
N ILE A 5 -21.51 -1.53 -1.01
CA ILE A 5 -20.85 -2.79 -1.29
C ILE A 5 -20.14 -3.17 0.01
N VAL A 6 -20.67 -4.14 0.72
CA VAL A 6 -20.05 -4.69 1.93
C VAL A 6 -19.10 -5.78 1.50
N MET A 7 -17.83 -5.65 1.84
CA MET A 7 -16.83 -6.68 1.64
C MET A 7 -17.12 -7.85 2.58
N LYS A 8 -17.23 -9.07 2.04
CA LYS A 8 -17.40 -10.27 2.83
C LYS A 8 -16.09 -11.06 2.84
N ILE A 9 -15.45 -11.12 4.00
CA ILE A 9 -14.24 -11.93 4.20
C ILE A 9 -14.61 -13.26 4.84
N THR A 10 -14.17 -14.34 4.21
CA THR A 10 -14.27 -15.68 4.78
C THR A 10 -12.91 -16.10 5.30
N ARG A 11 -12.81 -16.30 6.62
CA ARG A 11 -11.57 -16.74 7.28
C ARG A 11 -11.57 -18.26 7.45
N LYS A 12 -10.42 -18.88 7.17
CA LYS A 12 -10.16 -20.28 7.52
C LYS A 12 -9.20 -20.31 8.71
N GLY A 13 -9.63 -20.91 9.82
CA GLY A 13 -8.85 -21.01 11.05
C GLY A 13 -9.23 -19.98 12.12
N THR A 14 -8.60 -20.07 13.29
CA THR A 14 -8.93 -19.29 14.49
C THR A 14 -8.00 -18.09 14.72
N LYS A 15 -6.91 -17.97 13.97
CA LYS A 15 -5.96 -16.86 14.12
C LYS A 15 -6.40 -15.67 13.30
N GLU A 16 -6.51 -14.51 13.91
CA GLU A 16 -6.74 -13.23 13.23
C GLU A 16 -5.42 -12.68 12.71
N ILE A 17 -5.00 -13.18 11.53
CA ILE A 17 -3.76 -12.76 10.86
C ILE A 17 -3.99 -11.45 10.09
N LEU A 18 -5.17 -11.30 9.51
CA LEU A 18 -5.55 -10.18 8.65
C LEU A 18 -6.89 -9.62 9.15
N LEU A 19 -6.93 -8.33 9.42
CA LEU A 19 -8.12 -7.62 9.90
C LEU A 19 -8.59 -6.57 8.89
N GLU A 20 -9.86 -6.19 9.00
CA GLU A 20 -10.46 -5.12 8.23
C GLU A 20 -10.24 -3.77 8.91
N ARG A 21 -10.00 -2.74 8.09
CA ARG A 21 -9.93 -1.35 8.52
C ARG A 21 -10.51 -0.46 7.44
N ASP A 22 -11.51 0.32 7.79
CA ASP A 22 -12.09 1.31 6.90
C ASP A 22 -11.53 2.69 7.22
N PHE A 23 -11.17 3.42 6.18
CA PHE A 23 -10.86 4.84 6.28
C PHE A 23 -11.96 5.64 5.61
N THR A 24 -12.18 6.86 6.07
CA THR A 24 -13.14 7.78 5.44
C THR A 24 -12.39 8.79 4.60
N ASN A 25 -12.67 8.82 3.31
CA ASN A 25 -12.14 9.79 2.37
C ASN A 25 -12.71 11.19 2.64
N LYS A 26 -12.08 12.22 2.11
CA LYS A 26 -12.53 13.63 2.25
C LYS A 26 -13.95 13.88 1.73
N ASP A 27 -14.37 13.09 0.75
CA ASP A 27 -15.72 13.15 0.17
C ASP A 27 -16.77 12.34 0.97
N GLY A 28 -16.40 11.76 2.11
CA GLY A 28 -17.25 10.92 2.95
C GLY A 28 -17.38 9.47 2.47
N SER A 29 -16.81 9.10 1.34
CA SER A 29 -16.80 7.70 0.89
C SER A 29 -15.83 6.86 1.73
N LEU A 30 -16.09 5.54 1.81
CA LEU A 30 -15.22 4.62 2.52
C LEU A 30 -14.10 4.09 1.62
N LEU A 31 -12.93 3.89 2.21
CA LEU A 31 -11.79 3.19 1.66
C LEU A 31 -11.60 1.87 2.43
N PRO A 32 -12.32 0.79 2.03
CA PRO A 32 -12.22 -0.50 2.71
C PRO A 32 -10.85 -1.13 2.46
N SER A 33 -10.19 -1.50 3.55
CA SER A 33 -8.82 -1.97 3.54
C SER A 33 -8.63 -3.15 4.50
N LEU A 34 -7.52 -3.86 4.33
CA LEU A 34 -7.08 -4.91 5.23
C LEU A 34 -5.71 -4.54 5.80
N TYR A 35 -5.35 -5.10 6.94
CA TYR A 35 -4.04 -4.90 7.53
C TYR A 35 -3.60 -6.10 8.37
N PHE A 36 -2.30 -6.22 8.59
CA PHE A 36 -1.69 -7.20 9.48
C PHE A 36 -1.44 -6.56 10.85
N PRO A 37 -2.22 -6.87 11.89
CA PRO A 37 -2.09 -6.23 13.20
C PRO A 37 -0.74 -6.50 13.86
N MET A 38 -0.10 -7.62 13.54
CA MET A 38 1.21 -7.94 14.09
C MET A 38 2.32 -6.98 13.66
N LEU A 39 2.21 -6.36 12.46
CA LEU A 39 3.20 -5.39 11.98
C LEU A 39 3.06 -4.03 12.68
N GLU A 40 1.93 -3.76 13.32
CA GLU A 40 1.65 -2.51 14.02
C GLU A 40 1.84 -2.60 15.54
N ARG A 41 2.04 -3.82 16.06
CA ARG A 41 2.08 -4.08 17.51
C ARG A 41 3.10 -3.22 18.25
N ASP A 42 4.26 -2.99 17.62
CA ASP A 42 5.36 -2.27 18.25
C ASP A 42 5.39 -0.79 17.85
N GLY A 43 4.38 -0.29 17.11
CA GLY A 43 4.25 1.09 16.68
C GLY A 43 5.31 1.56 15.66
N ILE A 44 6.04 0.60 15.05
CA ILE A 44 7.15 0.91 14.12
C ILE A 44 6.64 1.19 12.71
N ALA A 45 5.65 0.43 12.25
CA ALA A 45 5.13 0.55 10.91
C ALA A 45 3.60 0.43 10.90
N MET A 46 2.96 1.25 10.10
CA MET A 46 1.56 1.09 9.72
C MET A 46 1.51 0.34 8.39
N ASN A 47 0.50 -0.51 8.18
CA ASN A 47 0.36 -1.24 6.94
C ASN A 47 -1.08 -1.26 6.44
N LEU A 48 -1.25 -1.38 5.13
CA LEU A 48 -2.55 -1.40 4.48
C LEU A 48 -2.48 -2.26 3.22
N ILE A 49 -3.45 -3.14 3.05
CA ILE A 49 -3.73 -3.81 1.79
C ILE A 49 -5.02 -3.21 1.26
N SER A 50 -4.92 -2.49 0.15
CA SER A 50 -6.09 -1.89 -0.49
C SER A 50 -6.99 -2.94 -1.12
N THR A 51 -8.28 -2.64 -1.20
CA THR A 51 -9.24 -3.39 -2.02
C THR A 51 -9.47 -2.66 -3.34
N ARG A 52 -10.40 -3.13 -4.17
CA ARG A 52 -10.83 -2.39 -5.36
C ARG A 52 -11.79 -1.23 -5.06
N LEU A 53 -12.19 -1.04 -3.82
CA LEU A 53 -13.23 -0.11 -3.40
C LEU A 53 -12.62 1.19 -2.86
N GLY A 54 -13.40 2.27 -2.91
CA GLY A 54 -13.06 3.53 -2.29
C GLY A 54 -12.26 4.51 -3.17
N GLY A 55 -12.08 4.20 -4.46
CA GLY A 55 -11.46 5.09 -5.44
C GLY A 55 -12.44 5.82 -6.35
N VAL A 56 -11.90 6.55 -7.33
CA VAL A 56 -12.64 7.40 -8.29
C VAL A 56 -12.63 6.87 -9.70
N SER A 57 -11.85 5.84 -10.00
CA SER A 57 -11.78 5.27 -11.36
C SER A 57 -13.10 4.64 -11.77
N GLU A 58 -13.41 4.69 -13.06
CA GLU A 58 -14.67 4.22 -13.63
C GLU A 58 -14.49 3.04 -14.58
N GLY A 59 -15.60 2.50 -15.08
CA GLY A 59 -15.63 1.41 -16.05
C GLY A 59 -14.88 0.17 -15.58
N GLN A 60 -13.98 -0.34 -16.40
CA GLN A 60 -13.17 -1.53 -16.09
C GLN A 60 -12.16 -1.31 -14.94
N PHE A 61 -11.81 -0.04 -14.66
CA PHE A 61 -10.87 0.34 -13.61
C PHE A 61 -11.53 0.60 -12.26
N ARG A 62 -12.84 0.44 -12.17
CA ARG A 62 -13.64 0.77 -10.98
C ARG A 62 -13.20 -0.05 -9.76
N SER A 63 -12.93 0.60 -8.64
CA SER A 63 -12.88 2.04 -8.43
C SER A 63 -11.49 2.51 -7.98
N LEU A 64 -10.71 1.71 -7.27
CA LEU A 64 -9.41 2.07 -6.71
C LEU A 64 -8.27 1.50 -7.58
N ASN A 65 -8.18 1.94 -8.83
CA ASN A 65 -7.06 1.58 -9.70
C ASN A 65 -5.81 2.38 -9.30
N LEU A 66 -4.71 1.69 -9.05
CA LEU A 66 -3.43 2.26 -8.66
C LEU A 66 -2.35 2.05 -9.74
N THR A 67 -2.74 1.57 -10.92
CA THR A 67 -1.80 1.27 -12.01
C THR A 67 -1.85 2.35 -13.07
N THR A 68 -0.70 2.94 -13.39
CA THR A 68 -0.54 3.87 -14.52
C THR A 68 -0.34 3.12 -15.84
N GLY A 69 -0.65 3.77 -16.97
CA GLY A 69 -0.31 3.27 -18.31
C GLY A 69 -1.19 2.14 -18.87
N ARG A 70 -2.32 1.81 -18.23
CA ARG A 70 -3.27 0.80 -18.70
C ARG A 70 -4.58 1.36 -19.23
N GLY A 71 -4.65 2.70 -19.46
CA GLY A 71 -5.80 3.37 -20.07
C GLY A 71 -6.74 4.09 -19.11
N ASP A 72 -6.49 4.06 -17.81
CA ASP A 72 -7.13 4.96 -16.85
C ASP A 72 -6.50 6.35 -16.91
N SER A 73 -7.23 7.38 -16.49
CA SER A 73 -6.66 8.74 -16.44
C SER A 73 -5.61 8.85 -15.34
N LYS A 74 -4.58 9.65 -15.60
CA LYS A 74 -3.55 9.92 -14.59
C LYS A 74 -4.11 10.61 -13.35
N GLU A 75 -5.11 11.46 -13.55
CA GLU A 75 -5.81 12.19 -12.51
C GLU A 75 -6.53 11.23 -11.55
N ASN A 76 -7.25 10.24 -12.11
CA ASN A 76 -7.92 9.22 -11.30
C ASN A 76 -6.93 8.40 -10.48
N VAL A 77 -5.84 7.94 -11.13
CA VAL A 77 -4.81 7.17 -10.44
C VAL A 77 -4.15 7.99 -9.32
N LEU A 78 -3.85 9.27 -9.57
CA LEU A 78 -3.26 10.15 -8.58
C LEU A 78 -4.23 10.42 -7.41
N GLU A 79 -5.52 10.64 -7.68
CA GLU A 79 -6.53 10.76 -6.64
C GLU A 79 -6.66 9.47 -5.81
N ASN A 80 -6.63 8.31 -6.45
CA ASN A 80 -6.64 7.04 -5.75
C ASN A 80 -5.42 6.88 -4.83
N PHE A 81 -4.24 7.26 -5.29
CA PHE A 81 -3.03 7.30 -4.45
C PHE A 81 -3.15 8.33 -3.32
N SER A 82 -3.78 9.48 -3.56
CA SER A 82 -4.03 10.49 -2.52
C SER A 82 -4.90 9.93 -1.40
N ARG A 83 -5.90 9.13 -1.71
CA ARG A 83 -6.76 8.44 -0.73
C ARG A 83 -5.97 7.42 0.10
N ILE A 84 -5.11 6.63 -0.55
CA ILE A 84 -4.22 5.68 0.15
C ILE A 84 -3.23 6.43 1.05
N ALA A 85 -2.57 7.47 0.55
CA ALA A 85 -1.60 8.24 1.32
C ALA A 85 -2.26 8.93 2.53
N ALA A 86 -3.48 9.46 2.35
CA ALA A 86 -4.25 10.06 3.44
C ALA A 86 -4.57 9.06 4.56
N ALA A 87 -4.78 7.78 4.24
CA ALA A 87 -4.96 6.73 5.25
C ALA A 87 -3.73 6.56 6.15
N PHE A 88 -2.54 6.90 5.64
CA PHE A 88 -1.28 6.94 6.40
C PHE A 88 -0.98 8.33 7.01
N GLY A 89 -1.90 9.30 6.88
CA GLY A 89 -1.71 10.65 7.38
C GLY A 89 -0.70 11.49 6.57
N THR A 90 -0.47 11.16 5.30
CA THR A 90 0.50 11.80 4.41
C THR A 90 -0.11 12.10 3.03
N ASP A 91 0.72 12.34 2.04
CA ASP A 91 0.35 12.65 0.66
C ASP A 91 1.16 11.82 -0.36
N PRO A 92 0.80 11.83 -1.65
CA PRO A 92 1.48 11.06 -2.69
C PRO A 92 2.98 11.39 -2.86
N ALA A 93 3.44 12.56 -2.43
CA ALA A 93 4.86 12.92 -2.53
C ALA A 93 5.76 12.07 -1.64
N HIS A 94 5.20 11.43 -0.59
CA HIS A 94 5.92 10.52 0.30
C HIS A 94 5.79 9.05 -0.12
N CYS A 95 5.04 8.75 -1.19
CA CYS A 95 4.91 7.39 -1.71
C CYS A 95 6.10 7.03 -2.61
N ILE A 96 6.58 5.80 -2.46
CA ILE A 96 7.63 5.22 -3.31
C ILE A 96 7.08 3.91 -3.85
N CYS A 97 6.98 3.79 -5.18
CA CYS A 97 6.49 2.60 -5.85
C CYS A 97 7.64 1.63 -6.15
N SER A 98 7.42 0.35 -5.93
CA SER A 98 8.33 -0.69 -6.42
C SER A 98 8.25 -0.80 -7.94
N HIS A 99 9.31 -1.30 -8.56
CA HIS A 99 9.33 -1.67 -9.98
C HIS A 99 9.55 -3.18 -10.09
N GLN A 100 8.47 -3.93 -9.99
CA GLN A 100 8.47 -5.39 -9.93
C GLN A 100 8.62 -5.98 -11.33
N VAL A 101 9.65 -6.79 -11.51
CA VAL A 101 9.98 -7.47 -12.78
C VAL A 101 10.11 -8.99 -12.60
N HIS A 102 9.67 -9.51 -11.44
CA HIS A 102 9.73 -10.91 -11.05
C HIS A 102 11.17 -11.47 -10.89
N GLU A 103 12.02 -10.62 -10.34
CA GLU A 103 13.40 -10.96 -9.94
C GLU A 103 13.52 -10.98 -8.40
N THR A 104 14.75 -10.85 -7.90
CA THR A 104 15.06 -10.91 -6.45
C THR A 104 15.71 -9.64 -5.92
N LYS A 105 15.70 -8.56 -6.70
CA LYS A 105 16.38 -7.32 -6.34
C LYS A 105 15.60 -6.54 -5.29
N VAL A 106 16.22 -6.34 -4.12
CA VAL A 106 15.70 -5.48 -3.05
C VAL A 106 16.51 -4.18 -3.04
N ARG A 107 15.82 -3.03 -3.01
CA ARG A 107 16.44 -1.71 -2.93
C ARG A 107 16.18 -1.05 -1.58
N ARG A 108 17.25 -0.51 -0.99
CA ARG A 108 17.09 0.45 0.10
C ARG A 108 16.74 1.81 -0.50
N VAL A 109 15.69 2.43 0.06
CA VAL A 109 15.16 3.71 -0.39
C VAL A 109 15.13 4.70 0.77
N GLY A 110 15.25 5.99 0.45
CA GLY A 110 15.25 7.09 1.38
C GLY A 110 14.35 8.24 0.91
N ARG A 111 14.43 9.39 1.60
CA ARG A 111 13.64 10.58 1.27
C ARG A 111 13.95 11.12 -0.13
N GLU A 112 15.15 10.92 -0.63
CA GLU A 112 15.57 11.27 -1.99
C GLU A 112 14.76 10.52 -3.06
N ASP A 113 14.20 9.36 -2.73
CA ASP A 113 13.39 8.54 -3.63
C ASP A 113 11.88 8.87 -3.53
N ALA A 114 11.48 9.77 -2.64
CA ALA A 114 10.08 10.11 -2.42
C ALA A 114 9.39 10.57 -3.72
N GLY A 115 8.17 10.07 -3.97
CA GLY A 115 7.42 10.29 -5.21
C GLY A 115 7.84 9.40 -6.38
N MET A 116 8.85 8.53 -6.23
CA MET A 116 9.36 7.66 -7.30
C MET A 116 8.29 6.70 -7.82
N GLY A 117 8.15 6.64 -9.14
CA GLY A 117 7.18 5.77 -9.82
C GLY A 117 5.74 6.28 -9.80
N LEU A 118 5.48 7.41 -9.13
CA LEU A 118 4.16 8.05 -9.07
C LEU A 118 4.22 9.51 -9.57
N LEU A 119 4.86 10.40 -8.84
CA LEU A 119 5.02 11.81 -9.20
C LEU A 119 6.32 12.07 -9.99
N ARG A 120 7.28 11.19 -9.84
CA ARG A 120 8.56 11.19 -10.54
C ARG A 120 8.68 9.94 -11.40
N PRO A 121 9.35 10.00 -12.55
CA PRO A 121 9.61 8.82 -13.37
C PRO A 121 10.33 7.72 -12.59
N MET A 122 9.99 6.48 -12.83
CA MET A 122 10.74 5.32 -12.35
C MET A 122 12.11 5.29 -13.03
N VAL A 123 13.17 5.29 -12.25
CA VAL A 123 14.55 5.28 -12.77
C VAL A 123 15.25 3.94 -12.51
N TRP A 124 14.62 3.04 -11.80
CA TRP A 124 15.19 1.72 -11.54
C TRP A 124 14.76 0.72 -12.61
N GLU A 125 15.70 -0.07 -13.10
CA GLU A 125 15.41 -1.18 -14.01
C GLU A 125 14.60 -2.28 -13.32
N SER A 126 14.89 -2.55 -12.04
CA SER A 126 14.12 -3.48 -11.21
C SER A 126 14.19 -3.11 -9.73
N ALA A 127 13.09 -3.36 -9.03
CA ALA A 127 12.96 -3.26 -7.57
C ALA A 127 11.77 -4.12 -7.14
N ASP A 128 11.99 -5.43 -6.99
CA ASP A 128 10.96 -6.39 -6.60
C ASP A 128 10.66 -6.32 -5.10
N GLY A 129 11.59 -5.79 -4.32
CA GLY A 129 11.39 -5.38 -2.95
C GLY A 129 11.98 -4.00 -2.68
N VAL A 130 11.36 -3.27 -1.76
CA VAL A 130 11.87 -2.00 -1.25
C VAL A 130 11.92 -2.02 0.26
N VAL A 131 12.97 -1.44 0.85
CA VAL A 131 13.18 -1.37 2.29
C VAL A 131 13.66 0.02 2.68
N THR A 132 13.19 0.53 3.81
CA THR A 132 13.62 1.80 4.38
C THR A 132 13.73 1.71 5.90
N ASN A 133 14.57 2.55 6.47
CA ASN A 133 14.61 2.86 7.90
C ASN A 133 14.19 4.31 8.19
N GLU A 134 13.70 5.03 7.18
CA GLU A 134 13.29 6.41 7.32
C GLU A 134 11.78 6.50 7.60
N PRO A 135 11.38 7.15 8.71
CA PRO A 135 9.97 7.32 9.01
C PRO A 135 9.31 8.31 8.05
N GLY A 136 7.99 8.13 7.87
CA GLY A 136 7.15 9.03 7.06
C GLY A 136 7.13 8.70 5.57
N LEU A 137 7.79 7.63 5.12
CA LEU A 137 7.70 7.12 3.76
C LEU A 137 6.65 6.01 3.64
N VAL A 138 5.90 5.99 2.56
CA VAL A 138 4.95 4.95 2.21
C VAL A 138 5.52 4.10 1.08
N LEU A 139 5.87 2.86 1.38
CA LEU A 139 6.36 1.90 0.39
C LEU A 139 5.19 1.19 -0.26
N SER A 140 5.05 1.32 -1.58
CA SER A 140 3.92 0.77 -2.35
C SER A 140 4.40 -0.36 -3.26
N THR A 141 3.76 -1.52 -3.12
CA THR A 141 3.95 -2.70 -3.97
C THR A 141 2.60 -3.11 -4.57
N PHE A 142 2.64 -3.72 -5.76
CA PHE A 142 1.43 -4.00 -6.53
C PHE A 142 1.27 -5.49 -6.75
N TYR A 143 0.05 -5.97 -6.55
CA TYR A 143 -0.29 -7.38 -6.70
C TYR A 143 -1.59 -7.52 -7.49
N ALA A 144 -1.61 -8.48 -8.42
CA ALA A 144 -2.83 -8.92 -9.10
C ALA A 144 -3.18 -10.35 -8.64
N ASP A 145 -2.35 -11.31 -9.02
CA ASP A 145 -2.58 -12.73 -8.74
C ASP A 145 -1.57 -13.33 -7.73
N CYS A 146 -0.50 -12.60 -7.46
CA CYS A 146 0.56 -13.04 -6.55
C CYS A 146 0.18 -12.85 -5.08
N VAL A 147 0.70 -13.72 -4.21
CA VAL A 147 0.61 -13.54 -2.76
C VAL A 147 1.60 -12.46 -2.32
N PRO A 148 1.16 -11.39 -1.62
CA PRO A 148 2.05 -10.35 -1.13
C PRO A 148 2.81 -10.81 0.13
N PRO A 149 4.08 -11.19 0.05
CA PRO A 149 4.87 -11.42 1.25
C PRO A 149 5.30 -10.09 1.86
N VAL A 150 5.10 -9.95 3.15
CA VAL A 150 5.60 -8.84 3.94
C VAL A 150 6.52 -9.38 5.01
N SER A 151 7.75 -8.91 5.03
CA SER A 151 8.73 -9.26 6.06
C SER A 151 9.16 -8.01 6.81
N TYR A 152 9.27 -8.15 8.11
CA TYR A 152 9.73 -7.06 8.95
C TYR A 152 10.65 -7.63 10.05
N THR A 153 11.76 -6.94 10.29
CA THR A 153 12.73 -7.34 11.31
C THR A 153 12.67 -6.37 12.47
N HIS A 154 12.37 -6.89 13.66
CA HIS A 154 12.42 -6.13 14.91
C HIS A 154 13.63 -6.60 15.72
N LEU A 155 14.61 -5.72 15.93
CA LEU A 155 15.73 -5.97 16.83
C LEU A 155 15.30 -5.55 18.24
N ARG A 156 14.98 -6.52 19.09
CA ARG A 156 14.77 -6.26 20.50
C ARG A 156 16.10 -6.07 21.20
N ALA A 157 16.15 -5.10 22.12
CA ALA A 157 17.34 -4.81 22.94
C ALA A 157 17.85 -6.00 23.78
N HIS A 158 17.10 -7.08 23.86
CA HIS A 158 17.46 -8.31 24.58
C HIS A 158 18.26 -9.33 23.75
N GLU A 159 18.41 -9.12 22.46
CA GLU A 159 19.17 -10.06 21.58
C GLU A 159 20.65 -9.69 21.43
N THR A 160 21.10 -8.64 22.11
CA THR A 160 22.52 -8.23 22.14
C THR A 160 23.29 -8.77 23.36
N ARG A 161 22.76 -9.78 24.04
CA ARG A 161 23.49 -10.48 25.11
C ARG A 161 24.07 -11.79 24.59
N HIS A 162 25.20 -11.69 23.94
CA HIS A 162 26.20 -12.77 23.87
C HIS A 162 27.59 -12.17 23.91
#